data_58f08aa3d15e245d037d22936b339a33
#
_entry.id   58f08aa3d15e245d037d22936b339a33
#
_cell.length_a   1.000
_cell.length_b   1.000
_cell.length_c   1.000
_cell.angle_alpha   90.00
_cell.angle_beta   90.00
_cell.angle_gamma   90.00
#
_symmetry.space_group_name_H-M   'P 1'
#
loop_
_entity.id
_entity.type
_entity.pdbx_description
1 polymer ?
#
loop_
_entity_poly.entity_id
_entity_poly.type
_entity_poly.pdbx_seq_one_letter_code
_entity_poly.pdbx_strand_id
1 'polypeptide(L)'
;KQGIAVILHTLAILKAMNFRDYGLVTVLINGDEEVSSAGSRAMLTKLGGEHDVVFSCEGSRVDSDRLSLTTAGIGAVVLNVQGRASHAGSAPQNGRNALYELSHQILQTRDLSDPKTGVKMNWTVASAGTNRNVIPAIASATADVRVLRIADYDGIEQKVRERIKNQLIPDTKVEMTFER
;
A
#
# COMPACT_ATOMS: atom_id res chain seq x y z
N LYS A 1 -9.70 -11.53 -17.64
CA LYS A 1 -10.52 -12.34 -18.61
C LYS A 1 -10.31 -13.85 -18.43
N GLN A 2 -9.08 -14.31 -18.17
CA GLN A 2 -8.77 -15.74 -17.99
C GLN A 2 -9.51 -16.34 -16.78
N GLY A 3 -9.49 -15.69 -15.63
CA GLY A 3 -10.20 -16.17 -14.43
C GLY A 3 -11.70 -16.34 -14.67
N ILE A 4 -12.35 -15.41 -15.36
CA ILE A 4 -13.78 -15.53 -15.73
C ILE A 4 -14.02 -16.76 -16.61
N ALA A 5 -13.18 -17.01 -17.61
CA ALA A 5 -13.31 -18.18 -18.46
C ALA A 5 -13.16 -19.49 -17.67
N VAL A 6 -12.18 -19.55 -16.75
CA VAL A 6 -11.97 -20.70 -15.85
C VAL A 6 -13.21 -20.95 -14.99
N ILE A 7 -13.77 -19.93 -14.36
CA ILE A 7 -14.98 -20.04 -13.52
C ILE A 7 -16.14 -20.63 -14.34
N LEU A 8 -16.43 -20.04 -15.52
CA LEU A 8 -17.55 -20.46 -16.35
C LEU A 8 -17.40 -21.91 -16.84
N HIS A 9 -16.20 -22.31 -17.27
CA HIS A 9 -15.92 -23.68 -17.70
C HIS A 9 -16.01 -24.67 -16.53
N THR A 10 -15.49 -24.32 -15.35
CA THR A 10 -15.60 -25.15 -14.15
C THR A 10 -17.06 -25.41 -13.79
N LEU A 11 -17.89 -24.37 -13.79
CA LEU A 11 -19.34 -24.52 -13.52
C LEU A 11 -20.03 -25.39 -14.58
N ALA A 12 -19.67 -25.26 -15.85
CA ALA A 12 -20.19 -26.09 -16.93
C ALA A 12 -19.80 -27.57 -16.74
N ILE A 13 -18.57 -27.85 -16.34
CA ILE A 13 -18.09 -29.21 -16.03
C ILE A 13 -18.85 -29.80 -14.84
N LEU A 14 -18.95 -29.08 -13.72
CA LEU A 14 -19.69 -29.51 -12.53
C LEU A 14 -21.16 -29.85 -12.88
N LYS A 15 -21.78 -29.02 -13.68
CA LYS A 15 -23.14 -29.27 -14.18
C LYS A 15 -23.22 -30.55 -15.05
N ALA A 16 -22.28 -30.73 -15.97
CA ALA A 16 -22.24 -31.90 -16.85
C ALA A 16 -22.01 -33.21 -16.05
N MET A 17 -21.20 -33.15 -14.98
CA MET A 17 -20.95 -34.25 -14.08
C MET A 17 -22.11 -34.50 -13.09
N ASN A 18 -23.15 -33.69 -13.11
CA ASN A 18 -24.23 -33.72 -12.13
C ASN A 18 -23.74 -33.62 -10.67
N PHE A 19 -22.64 -32.89 -10.44
CA PHE A 19 -22.11 -32.65 -9.10
C PHE A 19 -23.09 -31.82 -8.27
N ARG A 20 -23.44 -32.28 -7.07
CA ARG A 20 -24.45 -31.67 -6.19
C ARG A 20 -23.98 -31.48 -4.75
N ASP A 21 -22.74 -31.78 -4.45
CA ASP A 21 -22.19 -31.70 -3.09
C ASP A 21 -21.79 -30.26 -2.76
N TYR A 22 -22.77 -29.35 -2.83
CA TYR A 22 -22.67 -27.96 -2.40
C TYR A 22 -24.06 -27.36 -2.11
N GLY A 23 -24.13 -26.40 -1.20
CA GLY A 23 -25.35 -25.65 -0.90
C GLY A 23 -25.61 -24.53 -1.91
N LEU A 24 -24.66 -23.61 -2.02
CA LEU A 24 -24.74 -22.43 -2.89
C LEU A 24 -23.37 -22.13 -3.50
N VAL A 25 -23.35 -21.85 -4.80
CA VAL A 25 -22.19 -21.28 -5.49
C VAL A 25 -22.55 -19.89 -6.00
N THR A 26 -21.87 -18.88 -5.51
CA THR A 26 -22.03 -17.49 -5.94
C THR A 26 -20.83 -17.08 -6.79
N VAL A 27 -21.07 -16.48 -7.94
CA VAL A 27 -20.03 -15.89 -8.78
C VAL A 27 -20.15 -14.37 -8.72
N LEU A 28 -19.10 -13.70 -8.24
CA LEU A 28 -18.99 -12.26 -8.25
C LEU A 28 -17.89 -11.84 -9.24
N ILE A 29 -18.26 -10.96 -10.17
CA ILE A 29 -17.33 -10.37 -11.13
C ILE A 29 -17.36 -8.87 -10.90
N ASN A 30 -16.26 -8.31 -10.37
CA ASN A 30 -16.08 -6.89 -10.17
C ASN A 30 -15.12 -6.29 -11.21
N GLY A 31 -15.22 -4.99 -11.42
CA GLY A 31 -14.40 -4.28 -12.41
C GLY A 31 -13.44 -3.27 -11.79
N ASP A 32 -13.31 -3.24 -10.46
CA ASP A 32 -12.56 -2.24 -9.72
C ASP A 32 -11.48 -2.84 -8.79
N GLU A 33 -11.04 -4.08 -9.05
CA GLU A 33 -10.02 -4.75 -8.22
C GLU A 33 -8.69 -3.99 -8.26
N GLU A 34 -8.23 -3.57 -9.45
CA GLU A 34 -6.96 -2.86 -9.66
C GLU A 34 -6.89 -1.46 -9.01
N VAL A 35 -8.05 -0.95 -8.55
CA VAL A 35 -8.16 0.31 -7.78
C VAL A 35 -8.67 0.05 -6.36
N SER A 36 -8.27 -1.07 -5.76
CA SER A 36 -8.56 -1.48 -4.38
C SER A 36 -10.03 -1.78 -4.08
N SER A 37 -10.83 -2.12 -5.10
CA SER A 37 -12.23 -2.54 -4.98
C SER A 37 -13.11 -1.58 -4.18
N ALA A 38 -12.87 -0.27 -4.29
CA ALA A 38 -13.55 0.73 -3.48
C ALA A 38 -15.08 0.69 -3.62
N GLY A 39 -15.57 0.47 -4.84
CA GLY A 39 -17.01 0.37 -5.15
C GLY A 39 -17.61 -1.00 -4.79
N SER A 40 -16.86 -2.09 -4.94
CA SER A 40 -17.34 -3.46 -4.73
C SER A 40 -17.06 -4.02 -3.33
N ARG A 41 -16.25 -3.35 -2.50
CA ARG A 41 -15.79 -3.84 -1.20
C ARG A 41 -16.91 -4.27 -0.25
N ALA A 42 -17.96 -3.49 -0.13
CA ALA A 42 -19.08 -3.81 0.76
C ALA A 42 -19.79 -5.11 0.33
N MET A 43 -19.96 -5.32 -0.99
CA MET A 43 -20.56 -6.53 -1.53
C MET A 43 -19.63 -7.74 -1.36
N LEU A 44 -18.33 -7.58 -1.63
CA LEU A 44 -17.31 -8.61 -1.40
C LEU A 44 -17.30 -9.08 0.05
N THR A 45 -17.31 -8.14 1.01
CA THR A 45 -17.34 -8.44 2.44
C THR A 45 -18.60 -9.18 2.84
N LYS A 46 -19.76 -8.71 2.36
CA LYS A 46 -21.05 -9.34 2.65
C LYS A 46 -21.09 -10.78 2.13
N LEU A 47 -20.86 -10.96 0.83
CA LEU A 47 -20.94 -12.29 0.21
C LEU A 47 -19.87 -13.24 0.77
N GLY A 48 -18.64 -12.74 1.00
CA GLY A 48 -17.59 -13.55 1.62
C GLY A 48 -17.94 -14.05 3.01
N GLY A 49 -18.67 -13.25 3.80
CA GLY A 49 -19.16 -13.65 5.12
C GLY A 49 -20.35 -14.62 5.10
N GLU A 50 -21.02 -14.76 3.97
CA GLU A 50 -22.18 -15.67 3.79
C GLU A 50 -21.77 -17.06 3.26
N HIS A 51 -20.48 -17.29 2.96
CA HIS A 51 -19.96 -18.53 2.36
C HIS A 51 -18.85 -19.13 3.21
N ASP A 52 -18.75 -20.47 3.20
CA ASP A 52 -17.70 -21.20 3.92
C ASP A 52 -16.32 -21.06 3.28
N VAL A 53 -16.27 -20.85 1.95
CA VAL A 53 -15.03 -20.75 1.18
C VAL A 53 -15.18 -19.67 0.11
N VAL A 54 -14.13 -18.88 -0.08
CA VAL A 54 -14.02 -17.88 -1.14
C VAL A 54 -12.80 -18.18 -2.00
N PHE A 55 -13.00 -18.30 -3.30
CA PHE A 55 -11.91 -18.43 -4.28
C PHE A 55 -11.71 -17.12 -5.02
N SER A 56 -10.52 -16.51 -4.88
CA SER A 56 -10.08 -15.40 -5.72
C SER A 56 -9.36 -15.96 -6.94
N CYS A 57 -9.90 -15.72 -8.13
CA CYS A 57 -9.38 -16.27 -9.39
C CYS A 57 -8.35 -15.31 -10.02
N GLU A 58 -7.26 -15.10 -9.31
CA GLU A 58 -6.11 -14.34 -9.77
C GLU A 58 -5.10 -15.21 -10.53
N GLY A 59 -4.12 -14.56 -11.17
CA GLY A 59 -3.03 -15.26 -11.83
C GLY A 59 -2.16 -16.04 -10.85
N SER A 60 -1.87 -17.31 -11.16
CA SER A 60 -0.88 -18.09 -10.42
C SER A 60 0.55 -17.69 -10.82
N ARG A 61 1.56 -18.07 -10.02
CA ARG A 61 2.96 -17.90 -10.39
C ARG A 61 3.26 -18.72 -11.65
N VAL A 62 4.05 -18.15 -12.56
CA VAL A 62 4.42 -18.77 -13.85
C VAL A 62 5.18 -20.10 -13.68
N ASP A 63 5.81 -20.30 -12.54
CA ASP A 63 6.68 -21.44 -12.23
C ASP A 63 6.03 -22.54 -11.38
N SER A 64 4.78 -22.35 -10.97
CA SER A 64 4.12 -23.35 -10.11
C SER A 64 2.59 -23.26 -10.13
N ASP A 65 1.91 -24.37 -10.38
CA ASP A 65 0.47 -24.56 -10.22
C ASP A 65 0.11 -24.71 -8.73
N ARG A 66 0.26 -23.63 -7.96
CA ARG A 66 -0.03 -23.63 -6.53
C ARG A 66 -1.20 -22.71 -6.21
N LEU A 67 -2.05 -23.18 -5.31
CA LEU A 67 -3.05 -22.31 -4.68
C LEU A 67 -2.38 -21.41 -3.65
N SER A 68 -2.67 -20.12 -3.73
CA SER A 68 -2.26 -19.16 -2.69
C SER A 68 -3.28 -19.21 -1.56
N LEU A 69 -2.86 -19.64 -0.37
CA LEU A 69 -3.73 -19.71 0.80
C LEU A 69 -3.73 -18.41 1.60
N THR A 70 -2.73 -17.58 1.43
CA THR A 70 -2.59 -16.29 2.13
C THR A 70 -1.92 -15.26 1.23
N THR A 71 -2.28 -14.00 1.38
CA THR A 71 -1.60 -12.85 0.77
C THR A 71 -1.13 -11.90 1.86
N ALA A 72 -0.11 -11.10 1.55
CA ALA A 72 0.29 -10.03 2.45
C ALA A 72 -0.76 -8.91 2.44
N GLY A 73 -1.02 -8.32 3.60
CA GLY A 73 -1.73 -7.06 3.68
C GLY A 73 -0.91 -5.95 3.02
N ILE A 74 -1.59 -5.04 2.34
CA ILE A 74 -1.02 -3.89 1.62
C ILE A 74 -1.41 -2.62 2.35
N GLY A 75 -0.43 -1.72 2.54
CA GLY A 75 -0.66 -0.40 3.09
C GLY A 75 0.35 0.60 2.54
N ALA A 76 0.19 1.86 2.87
CA ALA A 76 1.12 2.91 2.50
C ALA A 76 1.40 3.86 3.67
N VAL A 77 2.62 4.38 3.71
CA VAL A 77 2.98 5.56 4.51
C VAL A 77 3.17 6.72 3.56
N VAL A 78 2.43 7.80 3.79
CA VAL A 78 2.61 9.06 3.06
C VAL A 78 3.18 10.10 4.00
N LEU A 79 4.33 10.67 3.63
CA LEU A 79 4.91 11.82 4.32
C LEU A 79 4.71 13.08 3.50
N ASN A 80 4.26 14.13 4.15
CA ASN A 80 4.20 15.48 3.61
C ASN A 80 5.05 16.40 4.48
N VAL A 81 5.97 17.12 3.85
CA VAL A 81 6.86 18.06 4.52
C VAL A 81 6.55 19.46 4.02
N GLN A 82 6.28 20.36 4.95
CA GLN A 82 6.13 21.79 4.69
C GLN A 82 7.31 22.56 5.29
N GLY A 83 7.99 23.28 4.44
CA GLY A 83 9.07 24.18 4.80
C GLY A 83 8.76 25.60 4.34
N ARG A 84 9.79 26.34 3.84
CA ARG A 84 9.64 27.71 3.35
C ARG A 84 10.53 27.94 2.15
N ALA A 85 9.95 28.47 1.06
CA ALA A 85 10.68 28.82 -0.13
C ALA A 85 11.59 30.03 0.10
N SER A 86 12.72 30.04 -0.59
CA SER A 86 13.59 31.22 -0.75
C SER A 86 14.49 31.04 -1.98
N HIS A 87 15.17 32.11 -2.38
CA HIS A 87 16.13 32.02 -3.48
C HIS A 87 17.40 31.29 -3.01
N ALA A 88 17.73 30.17 -3.65
CA ALA A 88 18.80 29.28 -3.21
C ALA A 88 20.21 29.92 -3.23
N GLY A 89 20.44 30.92 -4.08
CA GLY A 89 21.72 31.60 -4.18
C GLY A 89 21.82 32.88 -3.37
N SER A 90 20.78 33.74 -3.39
CA SER A 90 20.86 35.09 -2.80
C SER A 90 20.29 35.18 -1.36
N ALA A 91 19.43 34.27 -0.94
CA ALA A 91 18.80 34.31 0.39
C ALA A 91 18.54 32.91 0.97
N PRO A 92 19.51 31.97 0.93
CA PRO A 92 19.25 30.59 1.40
C PRO A 92 18.88 30.51 2.88
N GLN A 93 19.39 31.41 3.71
CA GLN A 93 19.12 31.45 5.15
C GLN A 93 17.64 31.72 5.49
N ASN A 94 16.89 32.31 4.55
CA ASN A 94 15.45 32.57 4.75
C ASN A 94 14.58 31.35 4.46
N GLY A 95 15.13 30.32 3.80
CA GLY A 95 14.42 29.10 3.45
C GLY A 95 14.37 28.08 4.58
N ARG A 96 13.43 27.14 4.44
CA ARG A 96 13.40 25.87 5.19
C ARG A 96 13.23 24.77 4.17
N ASN A 97 14.32 24.05 3.91
CA ASN A 97 14.38 23.12 2.78
C ASN A 97 13.60 21.84 3.04
N ALA A 98 12.39 21.75 2.47
CA ALA A 98 11.53 20.57 2.62
C ALA A 98 12.15 19.32 1.99
N LEU A 99 12.99 19.44 0.94
CA LEU A 99 13.67 18.30 0.33
C LEU A 99 14.70 17.69 1.28
N TYR A 100 15.48 18.51 1.98
CA TYR A 100 16.47 18.02 2.94
C TYR A 100 15.78 17.36 4.13
N GLU A 101 14.71 17.95 4.64
CA GLU A 101 13.90 17.34 5.70
C GLU A 101 13.30 16.01 5.26
N LEU A 102 12.68 15.94 4.09
CA LEU A 102 12.13 14.70 3.54
C LEU A 102 13.21 13.62 3.39
N SER A 103 14.38 13.98 2.88
CA SER A 103 15.50 13.04 2.72
C SER A 103 15.97 12.48 4.06
N HIS A 104 16.03 13.32 5.09
CA HIS A 104 16.33 12.89 6.47
C HIS A 104 15.27 11.90 6.97
N GLN A 105 13.98 12.21 6.79
CA GLN A 105 12.88 11.34 7.23
C GLN A 105 12.91 9.97 6.52
N ILE A 106 13.18 9.94 5.23
CA ILE A 106 13.35 8.70 4.46
C ILE A 106 14.52 7.88 5.01
N LEU A 107 15.69 8.51 5.20
CA LEU A 107 16.89 7.81 5.65
C LEU A 107 16.76 7.27 7.06
N GLN A 108 16.14 7.99 7.99
CA GLN A 108 15.98 7.50 9.37
C GLN A 108 14.88 6.44 9.53
N THR A 109 14.04 6.22 8.51
CA THR A 109 13.00 5.21 8.53
C THR A 109 13.24 4.04 7.55
N ARG A 110 14.38 4.02 6.84
CA ARG A 110 14.71 3.04 5.81
C ARG A 110 14.87 1.59 6.30
N ASP A 111 15.14 1.41 7.59
CA ASP A 111 15.46 0.12 8.22
C ASP A 111 14.28 -0.49 8.99
N LEU A 112 13.05 -0.04 8.72
CA LEU A 112 11.86 -0.51 9.42
C LEU A 112 11.29 -1.85 8.91
N SER A 113 11.83 -2.38 7.82
CA SER A 113 11.53 -3.75 7.39
C SER A 113 12.10 -4.77 8.38
N ASP A 114 11.30 -5.80 8.70
CA ASP A 114 11.71 -6.85 9.64
C ASP A 114 11.47 -8.24 9.02
N PRO A 115 12.56 -8.94 8.60
CA PRO A 115 12.44 -10.27 8.02
C PRO A 115 11.84 -11.33 8.96
N LYS A 116 11.92 -11.14 10.28
CA LYS A 116 11.40 -12.10 11.28
C LYS A 116 9.88 -12.08 11.33
N THR A 117 9.28 -10.90 11.22
CA THR A 117 7.82 -10.73 11.21
C THR A 117 7.24 -10.72 9.79
N GLY A 118 8.10 -10.61 8.76
CA GLY A 118 7.69 -10.47 7.37
C GLY A 118 7.18 -9.07 7.00
N VAL A 119 7.32 -8.10 7.92
CA VAL A 119 7.02 -6.68 7.65
C VAL A 119 8.02 -6.13 6.65
N LYS A 120 7.52 -5.50 5.59
CA LYS A 120 8.31 -4.80 4.58
C LYS A 120 7.82 -3.37 4.47
N MET A 121 8.74 -2.42 4.44
CA MET A 121 8.46 -1.03 4.16
C MET A 121 9.56 -0.46 3.25
N ASN A 122 9.17 0.10 2.13
CA ASN A 122 10.09 0.67 1.16
C ASN A 122 9.55 2.00 0.63
N TRP A 123 10.37 3.05 0.69
CA TRP A 123 10.07 4.32 0.04
C TRP A 123 10.21 4.17 -1.47
N THR A 124 9.15 4.39 -2.21
CA THR A 124 9.08 4.09 -3.65
C THR A 124 8.76 5.30 -4.51
N VAL A 125 8.16 6.33 -3.93
CA VAL A 125 7.83 7.57 -4.62
C VAL A 125 8.31 8.75 -3.78
N ALA A 126 8.88 9.77 -4.43
CA ALA A 126 9.23 11.05 -3.79
C ALA A 126 9.11 12.20 -4.79
N SER A 127 8.68 13.35 -4.29
CA SER A 127 8.57 14.59 -5.07
C SER A 127 8.99 15.80 -4.24
N ALA A 128 9.76 16.72 -4.81
CA ALA A 128 10.14 17.97 -4.16
C ALA A 128 10.63 18.99 -5.18
N GLY A 129 10.23 20.26 -4.97
CA GLY A 129 10.71 21.39 -5.76
C GLY A 129 10.24 21.40 -7.21
N THR A 130 10.42 22.55 -7.86
CA THR A 130 10.07 22.77 -9.26
C THR A 130 11.19 23.52 -10.02
N ASN A 131 11.92 24.39 -9.33
CA ASN A 131 12.93 25.24 -9.93
C ASN A 131 14.28 25.08 -9.23
N ARG A 132 15.34 24.98 -9.99
CA ARG A 132 16.70 24.78 -9.48
C ARG A 132 17.17 25.87 -8.51
N ASN A 133 16.76 27.11 -8.70
CA ASN A 133 17.20 28.26 -7.91
C ASN A 133 16.27 28.62 -6.74
N VAL A 134 15.29 27.71 -6.40
CA VAL A 134 14.35 27.90 -5.31
C VAL A 134 14.49 26.76 -4.31
N ILE A 135 14.65 27.10 -3.02
CA ILE A 135 14.57 26.14 -1.92
C ILE A 135 13.13 25.62 -1.85
N PRO A 136 12.90 24.29 -1.92
CA PRO A 136 11.56 23.74 -1.90
C PRO A 136 10.82 24.01 -0.60
N ALA A 137 9.61 24.54 -0.69
CA ALA A 137 8.70 24.69 0.45
C ALA A 137 7.86 23.44 0.72
N ILE A 138 7.74 22.55 -0.26
CA ILE A 138 6.91 21.36 -0.15
C ILE A 138 7.71 20.16 -0.68
N ALA A 139 7.62 19.06 0.02
CA ALA A 139 8.11 17.75 -0.40
C ALA A 139 7.19 16.66 0.10
N SER A 140 7.10 15.55 -0.64
CA SER A 140 6.31 14.39 -0.24
C SER A 140 6.97 13.09 -0.65
N ALA A 141 6.71 12.03 0.10
CA ALA A 141 7.11 10.67 -0.27
C ALA A 141 6.04 9.66 0.13
N THR A 142 6.01 8.54 -0.61
CA THR A 142 5.13 7.40 -0.31
C THR A 142 5.97 6.14 -0.22
N ALA A 143 5.74 5.36 0.85
CA ALA A 143 6.30 4.03 1.03
C ALA A 143 5.23 2.96 0.85
N ASP A 144 5.57 1.87 0.14
CA ASP A 144 4.80 0.62 0.13
C ASP A 144 5.05 -0.12 1.44
N VAL A 145 3.98 -0.59 2.08
CA VAL A 145 4.02 -1.38 3.31
C VAL A 145 3.34 -2.72 3.08
N ARG A 146 4.03 -3.80 3.45
CA ARG A 146 3.48 -5.15 3.39
C ARG A 146 3.60 -5.82 4.75
N VAL A 147 2.52 -6.49 5.19
CA VAL A 147 2.49 -7.22 6.46
C VAL A 147 1.89 -8.61 6.26
N LEU A 148 2.34 -9.59 7.04
CA LEU A 148 1.74 -10.92 7.06
C LEU A 148 0.56 -11.00 8.05
N ARG A 149 0.55 -10.17 9.07
CA ARG A 149 -0.52 -10.09 10.07
C ARG A 149 -0.99 -8.64 10.19
N ILE A 150 -2.29 -8.43 10.20
CA ILE A 150 -2.91 -7.09 10.28
C ILE A 150 -2.42 -6.32 11.52
N ALA A 151 -2.21 -7.01 12.65
CA ALA A 151 -1.69 -6.40 13.88
C ALA A 151 -0.29 -5.77 13.73
N ASP A 152 0.50 -6.20 12.73
CA ASP A 152 1.84 -5.67 12.51
C ASP A 152 1.82 -4.25 11.92
N TYR A 153 0.67 -3.79 11.38
CA TYR A 153 0.49 -2.40 10.95
C TYR A 153 0.67 -1.40 12.09
N ASP A 154 0.11 -1.68 13.27
CA ASP A 154 0.20 -0.76 14.41
C ASP A 154 1.65 -0.57 14.84
N GLY A 155 2.43 -1.65 14.84
CA GLY A 155 3.84 -1.61 15.20
C GLY A 155 4.70 -0.78 14.25
N ILE A 156 4.47 -0.89 12.93
CA ILE A 156 5.23 -0.10 11.94
C ILE A 156 4.78 1.36 11.92
N GLU A 157 3.48 1.61 12.03
CA GLU A 157 2.94 2.96 12.12
C GLU A 157 3.53 3.71 13.32
N GLN A 158 3.53 3.08 14.50
CA GLN A 158 4.09 3.68 15.70
C GLN A 158 5.58 4.01 15.54
N LYS A 159 6.38 3.10 14.96
CA LYS A 159 7.81 3.33 14.73
C LYS A 159 8.07 4.51 13.79
N VAL A 160 7.28 4.63 12.71
CA VAL A 160 7.40 5.77 11.80
C VAL A 160 7.04 7.06 12.53
N ARG A 161 5.88 7.11 13.23
CA ARG A 161 5.43 8.28 13.99
C ARG A 161 6.45 8.74 15.02
N GLU A 162 7.16 7.81 15.66
CA GLU A 162 8.19 8.15 16.63
C GLU A 162 9.42 8.74 15.96
N ARG A 163 9.90 8.11 14.88
CA ARG A 163 11.11 8.57 14.20
C ARG A 163 10.95 9.92 13.52
N ILE A 164 9.79 10.21 12.93
CA ILE A 164 9.56 11.49 12.24
C ILE A 164 9.50 12.71 13.17
N LYS A 165 9.45 12.50 14.50
CA LYS A 165 9.59 13.61 15.48
C LYS A 165 11.00 14.20 15.48
N ASN A 166 12.00 13.44 15.06
CA ASN A 166 13.38 13.91 14.92
C ASN A 166 13.54 14.63 13.58
N GLN A 167 13.51 15.95 13.62
CA GLN A 167 13.62 16.84 12.44
C GLN A 167 15.06 17.31 12.24
N LEU A 168 15.48 17.37 10.97
CA LEU A 168 16.77 17.93 10.56
C LEU A 168 16.70 19.45 10.37
N ILE A 169 15.63 19.91 9.74
CA ILE A 169 15.46 21.33 9.40
C ILE A 169 14.48 21.97 10.39
N PRO A 170 14.94 22.90 11.25
CA PRO A 170 14.05 23.62 12.18
C PRO A 170 12.91 24.33 11.46
N ASP A 171 11.78 24.48 12.14
CA ASP A 171 10.58 25.17 11.64
C ASP A 171 9.98 24.54 10.35
N THR A 172 10.24 23.26 10.09
CA THR A 172 9.47 22.47 9.12
C THR A 172 8.30 21.78 9.82
N LYS A 173 7.27 21.44 9.05
CA LYS A 173 6.18 20.59 9.52
C LYS A 173 6.20 19.28 8.77
N VAL A 174 6.27 18.16 9.52
CA VAL A 174 6.23 16.82 8.95
C VAL A 174 4.91 16.17 9.37
N GLU A 175 4.10 15.80 8.39
CA GLU A 175 2.82 15.12 8.59
C GLU A 175 2.89 13.72 7.98
N MET A 176 2.30 12.76 8.67
CA MET A 176 2.21 11.38 8.22
C MET A 176 0.77 10.90 8.16
N THR A 177 0.40 10.31 7.02
CA THR A 177 -0.80 9.51 6.85
C THR A 177 -0.41 8.05 6.68
N PHE A 178 -1.13 7.16 7.35
CA PHE A 178 -1.00 5.72 7.18
C PHE A 178 -2.26 5.18 6.52
N GLU A 179 -2.12 4.55 5.36
CA GLU A 179 -3.22 3.93 4.60
C GLU A 179 -3.14 2.40 4.79
N ARG A 180 -4.33 1.79 5.04
CA ARG A 180 -4.48 0.32 5.25
C ARG A 180 -5.57 -0.25 4.36
#